data_d420725e5cc5280daf24d58b9a2b1560
#
_entry.id   d420725e5cc5280daf24d58b9a2b1560
#
_cell.length_a   1.000
_cell.length_b   1.000
_cell.length_c   1.000
_cell.angle_alpha   90.00
_cell.angle_beta   90.00
_cell.angle_gamma   90.00
#
_symmetry.space_group_name_H-M   'P 1'
#
loop_
_entity.id
_entity.type
_entity.pdbx_description
1 polymer ?
#
loop_
_entity_poly.entity_id
_entity_poly.type
_entity_poly.pdbx_seq_one_letter_code
_entity_poly.pdbx_strand_id
1 'polypeptide(L)'
;IDYINRIRYDHIITIEDPIEFVHPHKRSLVSQRELGTNTLSFSNALRSALREDPDVILVGEMRDLETMKLAIAASETGHLVFSTLHTNSAYESVQRIVGSFPGDVQQTIRMQLASSLRGIISQRLVPAYLSTGRLLAYEVLMGSTAIRRCIKEDKTDQIISLMQTSRQDGMITMDQCLEELVIARKIAYDEGYKNAEDKK
;
A
#
# COMPACT_ATOMS: atom_id res chain seq x y z
N ILE A 1 6.68 -9.18 -4.12
CA ILE A 1 6.95 -9.80 -5.44
C ILE A 1 7.69 -11.12 -5.28
N ASP A 2 8.87 -11.15 -4.66
CA ASP A 2 9.68 -12.39 -4.59
C ASP A 2 8.95 -13.57 -3.92
N TYR A 3 8.15 -13.32 -2.90
CA TYR A 3 7.33 -14.36 -2.27
C TYR A 3 6.32 -14.97 -3.26
N ILE A 4 5.58 -14.15 -3.99
CA ILE A 4 4.63 -14.61 -5.02
C ILE A 4 5.36 -15.41 -6.09
N ASN A 5 6.47 -14.88 -6.60
CA ASN A 5 7.32 -15.54 -7.60
C ASN A 5 7.84 -16.93 -7.18
N ARG A 6 7.93 -17.20 -5.86
CA ARG A 6 8.35 -18.52 -5.34
C ARG A 6 7.22 -19.53 -5.24
N ILE A 7 5.98 -19.07 -5.03
CA ILE A 7 4.87 -19.95 -4.66
C ILE A 7 3.77 -20.07 -5.71
N ARG A 8 3.67 -19.11 -6.65
CA ARG A 8 2.62 -19.05 -7.67
C ARG A 8 3.19 -19.17 -9.07
N TYR A 9 2.38 -19.61 -10.01
CA TYR A 9 2.68 -19.69 -11.45
C TYR A 9 1.96 -18.54 -12.18
N ASP A 10 2.39 -17.34 -11.92
CA ASP A 10 1.75 -16.11 -12.38
C ASP A 10 2.62 -15.39 -13.41
N HIS A 11 2.00 -14.52 -14.21
CA HIS A 11 2.70 -13.47 -14.93
C HIS A 11 2.71 -12.21 -14.07
N ILE A 12 3.89 -11.81 -13.61
CA ILE A 12 4.12 -10.64 -12.76
C ILE A 12 4.74 -9.54 -13.62
N ILE A 13 4.09 -8.38 -13.71
CA ILE A 13 4.65 -7.21 -14.37
C ILE A 13 4.93 -6.13 -13.33
N THR A 14 6.15 -5.58 -13.35
CA THR A 14 6.49 -4.43 -12.53
C THR A 14 6.80 -3.20 -13.39
N ILE A 15 6.43 -2.02 -12.89
CA ILE A 15 6.72 -0.72 -13.50
C ILE A 15 7.31 0.13 -12.38
N GLU A 16 8.61 0.44 -12.48
CA GLU A 16 9.40 1.00 -11.37
C GLU A 16 10.20 2.23 -11.82
N ASP A 17 10.61 3.06 -10.86
CA ASP A 17 11.42 4.26 -11.11
C ASP A 17 12.37 4.55 -9.92
N PRO A 18 13.58 3.97 -9.94
CA PRO A 18 14.10 2.89 -10.78
C PRO A 18 13.71 1.48 -10.29
N ILE A 19 14.20 0.43 -10.96
CA ILE A 19 14.13 -0.95 -10.46
C ILE A 19 15.06 -1.09 -9.25
N GLU A 20 14.49 -1.30 -8.05
CA GLU A 20 15.27 -1.47 -6.81
C GLU A 20 15.86 -2.88 -6.68
N PHE A 21 15.14 -3.90 -7.10
CA PHE A 21 15.56 -5.29 -7.03
C PHE A 21 15.24 -6.03 -8.32
N VAL A 22 16.21 -6.67 -8.91
CA VAL A 22 16.01 -7.56 -10.08
C VAL A 22 15.47 -8.90 -9.59
N HIS A 23 14.32 -9.30 -10.10
CA HIS A 23 13.67 -10.56 -9.79
C HIS A 23 13.93 -11.60 -10.90
N PRO A 24 14.77 -12.62 -10.67
CA PRO A 24 14.88 -13.72 -11.61
C PRO A 24 13.57 -14.50 -11.68
N HIS A 25 13.26 -15.07 -12.83
CA HIS A 25 12.13 -16.00 -12.95
C HIS A 25 12.31 -17.19 -12.00
N LYS A 26 11.26 -17.56 -11.27
CA LYS A 26 11.20 -18.74 -10.41
C LYS A 26 10.05 -19.63 -10.84
N ARG A 27 8.92 -19.56 -10.14
CA ARG A 27 7.68 -20.21 -10.59
C ARG A 27 6.86 -19.30 -11.48
N SER A 28 6.99 -18.00 -11.31
CA SER A 28 6.31 -16.99 -12.11
C SER A 28 7.22 -16.44 -13.21
N LEU A 29 6.61 -15.98 -14.30
CA LEU A 29 7.27 -15.12 -15.27
C LEU A 29 7.29 -13.69 -14.71
N VAL A 30 8.45 -13.06 -14.62
CA VAL A 30 8.58 -11.68 -14.11
C VAL A 30 9.08 -10.77 -15.22
N SER A 31 8.29 -9.76 -15.56
CA SER A 31 8.64 -8.72 -16.53
C SER A 31 8.76 -7.39 -15.81
N GLN A 32 9.99 -6.85 -15.71
CA GLN A 32 10.26 -5.58 -15.02
C GLN A 32 10.50 -4.47 -16.04
N ARG A 33 9.86 -3.32 -15.83
CA ARG A 33 9.99 -2.13 -16.67
C ARG A 33 10.42 -0.95 -15.84
N GLU A 34 11.45 -0.27 -16.28
CA GLU A 34 11.98 0.93 -15.67
C GLU A 34 11.57 2.16 -16.45
N LEU A 35 11.12 3.19 -15.73
CA LEU A 35 10.79 4.49 -16.30
C LEU A 35 12.07 5.13 -16.90
N GLY A 36 11.92 5.72 -18.09
CA GLY A 36 13.05 6.32 -18.81
C GLY A 36 13.89 5.32 -19.61
N THR A 37 13.89 4.04 -19.25
CA THR A 37 14.65 2.98 -19.93
C THR A 37 13.74 2.12 -20.82
N ASN A 38 12.68 1.55 -20.25
CA ASN A 38 11.78 0.62 -20.94
C ASN A 38 10.42 1.26 -21.28
N THR A 39 10.07 2.34 -20.61
CA THR A 39 8.82 3.07 -20.83
C THR A 39 8.99 4.56 -20.53
N LEU A 40 8.14 5.39 -21.15
CA LEU A 40 8.18 6.85 -20.98
C LEU A 40 7.26 7.35 -19.86
N SER A 41 6.30 6.55 -19.42
CA SER A 41 5.39 6.92 -18.33
C SER A 41 4.78 5.69 -17.67
N PHE A 42 4.40 5.82 -16.40
CA PHE A 42 3.68 4.77 -15.65
C PHE A 42 2.35 4.42 -16.31
N SER A 43 1.58 5.43 -16.74
CA SER A 43 0.27 5.21 -17.36
C SER A 43 0.36 4.46 -18.68
N ASN A 44 1.33 4.77 -19.53
CA ASN A 44 1.54 4.05 -20.80
C ASN A 44 1.99 2.60 -20.55
N ALA A 45 2.92 2.39 -19.62
CA ALA A 45 3.37 1.06 -19.27
C ALA A 45 2.23 0.21 -18.71
N LEU A 46 1.40 0.78 -17.82
CA LEU A 46 0.27 0.09 -17.22
C LEU A 46 -0.82 -0.27 -18.25
N ARG A 47 -1.13 0.64 -19.19
CA ARG A 47 -2.03 0.32 -20.32
C ARG A 47 -1.53 -0.83 -21.18
N SER A 48 -0.22 -0.87 -21.44
CA SER A 48 0.38 -1.97 -22.19
C SER A 48 0.36 -3.26 -21.40
N ALA A 49 0.72 -3.21 -20.13
CA ALA A 49 0.73 -4.34 -19.22
C ALA A 49 -0.62 -5.06 -19.16
N LEU A 50 -1.73 -4.32 -19.09
CA LEU A 50 -3.09 -4.86 -19.05
C LEU A 50 -3.49 -5.67 -20.31
N ARG A 51 -2.71 -5.64 -21.38
CA ARG A 51 -2.91 -6.42 -22.61
C ARG A 51 -2.00 -7.65 -22.71
N GLU A 52 -1.19 -7.87 -21.69
CA GLU A 52 -0.18 -8.94 -21.66
C GLU A 52 -0.60 -10.09 -20.72
N ASP A 53 -1.88 -10.13 -20.35
CA ASP A 53 -2.47 -11.14 -19.47
C ASP A 53 -1.69 -11.30 -18.14
N PRO A 54 -1.48 -10.21 -17.37
CA PRO A 54 -0.80 -10.28 -16.09
C PRO A 54 -1.73 -10.78 -14.99
N ASP A 55 -1.23 -11.56 -14.05
CA ASP A 55 -1.94 -11.89 -12.82
C ASP A 55 -1.64 -10.87 -11.71
N VAL A 56 -0.40 -10.38 -11.69
CA VAL A 56 0.12 -9.47 -10.67
C VAL A 56 0.79 -8.28 -11.32
N ILE A 57 0.43 -7.09 -10.89
CA ILE A 57 1.03 -5.84 -11.36
C ILE A 57 1.60 -5.08 -10.15
N LEU A 58 2.87 -4.66 -10.24
CA LEU A 58 3.46 -3.69 -9.32
C LEU A 58 3.61 -2.36 -10.05
N VAL A 59 2.93 -1.34 -9.56
CA VAL A 59 3.13 0.06 -9.96
C VAL A 59 3.99 0.70 -8.88
N GLY A 60 5.23 1.00 -9.16
CA GLY A 60 6.22 1.47 -8.19
C GLY A 60 5.69 2.61 -7.33
N GLU A 61 5.02 3.57 -7.96
CA GLU A 61 4.28 4.62 -7.26
C GLU A 61 3.12 5.18 -8.10
N MET A 62 2.10 5.70 -7.41
CA MET A 62 0.96 6.41 -8.01
C MET A 62 1.11 7.92 -7.77
N ARG A 63 1.79 8.63 -8.70
CA ARG A 63 1.99 10.08 -8.61
C ARG A 63 0.89 10.89 -9.29
N ASP A 64 0.31 10.35 -10.35
CA ASP A 64 -0.65 11.05 -11.20
C ASP A 64 -2.01 10.36 -11.22
N LEU A 65 -3.03 11.14 -11.52
CA LEU A 65 -4.44 10.73 -11.53
C LEU A 65 -4.71 9.60 -12.54
N GLU A 66 -4.03 9.62 -13.69
CA GLU A 66 -4.23 8.63 -14.73
C GLU A 66 -3.70 7.27 -14.30
N THR A 67 -2.51 7.23 -13.73
CA THR A 67 -1.92 6.01 -13.13
C THR A 67 -2.82 5.45 -12.02
N MET A 68 -3.32 6.30 -11.11
CA MET A 68 -4.27 5.90 -10.05
C MET A 68 -5.53 5.27 -10.64
N LYS A 69 -6.13 5.93 -11.64
CA LYS A 69 -7.34 5.44 -12.32
C LYS A 69 -7.13 4.07 -12.96
N LEU A 70 -6.02 3.89 -13.66
CA LEU A 70 -5.68 2.62 -14.32
C LEU A 70 -5.39 1.51 -13.30
N ALA A 71 -4.70 1.80 -12.20
CA ALA A 71 -4.42 0.84 -11.14
C ALA A 71 -5.70 0.35 -10.44
N ILE A 72 -6.64 1.27 -10.15
CA ILE A 72 -7.93 0.92 -9.59
C ILE A 72 -8.73 0.05 -10.59
N ALA A 73 -8.80 0.45 -11.86
CA ALA A 73 -9.50 -0.31 -12.89
C ALA A 73 -8.91 -1.72 -13.08
N ALA A 74 -7.58 -1.85 -13.06
CA ALA A 74 -6.91 -3.15 -13.10
C ALA A 74 -7.31 -4.04 -11.93
N SER A 75 -7.37 -3.48 -10.71
CA SER A 75 -7.77 -4.24 -9.52
C SER A 75 -9.24 -4.71 -9.56
N GLU A 76 -10.14 -3.95 -10.19
CA GLU A 76 -11.54 -4.33 -10.39
C GLU A 76 -11.69 -5.47 -11.43
N THR A 77 -10.80 -5.52 -12.41
CA THR A 77 -10.83 -6.56 -13.46
C THR A 77 -10.10 -7.85 -13.06
N GLY A 78 -9.71 -8.00 -11.80
CA GLY A 78 -9.22 -9.26 -11.24
C GLY A 78 -7.72 -9.36 -11.03
N HIS A 79 -6.95 -8.36 -11.44
CA HIS A 79 -5.51 -8.33 -11.22
C HIS A 79 -5.16 -8.04 -9.77
N LEU A 80 -4.12 -8.66 -9.23
CA LEU A 80 -3.54 -8.28 -7.95
C LEU A 80 -2.59 -7.10 -8.18
N VAL A 81 -2.99 -5.91 -7.76
CA VAL A 81 -2.23 -4.67 -7.95
C VAL A 81 -1.56 -4.26 -6.66
N PHE A 82 -0.24 -4.08 -6.69
CA PHE A 82 0.55 -3.44 -5.65
C PHE A 82 0.97 -2.04 -6.11
N SER A 83 0.96 -1.08 -5.21
CA SER A 83 1.52 0.24 -5.47
C SER A 83 1.96 0.92 -4.19
N THR A 84 2.76 1.98 -4.33
CA THR A 84 3.16 2.81 -3.20
C THR A 84 2.58 4.22 -3.30
N LEU A 85 2.43 4.83 -2.13
CA LEU A 85 2.05 6.22 -1.93
C LEU A 85 2.96 6.85 -0.88
N HIS A 86 3.20 8.14 -0.99
CA HIS A 86 3.94 8.91 0.02
C HIS A 86 2.96 9.52 1.02
N THR A 87 2.44 8.68 1.92
CA THR A 87 1.51 9.04 2.99
C THR A 87 2.00 8.47 4.32
N ASN A 88 1.62 9.10 5.43
CA ASN A 88 2.11 8.71 6.76
C ASN A 88 1.25 7.62 7.40
N SER A 89 -0.01 7.47 6.98
CA SER A 89 -0.94 6.49 7.54
C SER A 89 -1.83 5.84 6.47
N ALA A 90 -2.46 4.73 6.83
CA ALA A 90 -3.41 4.03 5.97
C ALA A 90 -4.66 4.89 5.70
N TYR A 91 -5.11 5.62 6.71
CA TYR A 91 -6.20 6.58 6.59
C TYR A 91 -5.89 7.68 5.56
N GLU A 92 -4.72 8.32 5.69
CA GLU A 92 -4.26 9.33 4.71
C GLU A 92 -4.15 8.77 3.30
N SER A 93 -3.74 7.51 3.16
CA SER A 93 -3.64 6.85 1.86
C SER A 93 -5.00 6.80 1.15
N VAL A 94 -6.06 6.41 1.88
CA VAL A 94 -7.43 6.38 1.35
C VAL A 94 -7.88 7.80 0.94
N GLN A 95 -7.66 8.77 1.81
CA GLN A 95 -8.03 10.16 1.54
C GLN A 95 -7.27 10.73 0.34
N ARG A 96 -5.98 10.45 0.24
CA ARG A 96 -5.13 10.92 -0.86
C ARG A 96 -5.59 10.33 -2.20
N ILE A 97 -5.87 9.02 -2.26
CA ILE A 97 -6.37 8.41 -3.49
C ILE A 97 -7.68 9.09 -3.92
N VAL A 98 -8.67 9.15 -3.04
CA VAL A 98 -9.98 9.73 -3.38
C VAL A 98 -9.87 11.21 -3.69
N GLY A 99 -9.16 11.97 -2.86
CA GLY A 99 -9.00 13.42 -2.99
C GLY A 99 -8.20 13.86 -4.24
N SER A 100 -7.45 12.94 -4.87
CA SER A 100 -6.76 13.23 -6.14
C SER A 100 -7.73 13.39 -7.31
N PHE A 101 -8.97 12.91 -7.19
CA PHE A 101 -9.96 12.95 -8.25
C PHE A 101 -10.90 14.17 -8.12
N PRO A 102 -11.46 14.68 -9.23
CA PRO A 102 -12.50 15.71 -9.21
C PRO A 102 -13.70 15.28 -8.37
N GLY A 103 -14.34 16.26 -7.70
CA GLY A 103 -15.40 15.99 -6.72
C GLY A 103 -16.60 15.20 -7.26
N ASP A 104 -16.95 15.39 -8.53
CA ASP A 104 -18.06 14.72 -9.22
C ASP A 104 -17.83 13.22 -9.41
N VAL A 105 -16.57 12.75 -9.43
CA VAL A 105 -16.23 11.33 -9.60
C VAL A 105 -15.76 10.65 -8.30
N GLN A 106 -15.49 11.40 -7.23
CA GLN A 106 -14.96 10.86 -5.99
C GLN A 106 -15.81 9.74 -5.40
N GLN A 107 -17.12 9.85 -5.46
CA GLN A 107 -18.01 8.80 -4.95
C GLN A 107 -17.84 7.49 -5.74
N THR A 108 -17.66 7.56 -7.05
CA THR A 108 -17.37 6.39 -7.88
C THR A 108 -16.03 5.77 -7.48
N ILE A 109 -15.00 6.59 -7.28
CA ILE A 109 -13.67 6.13 -6.84
C ILE A 109 -13.73 5.47 -5.45
N ARG A 110 -14.50 6.03 -4.50
CA ARG A 110 -14.72 5.39 -3.19
C ARG A 110 -15.33 4.00 -3.33
N MET A 111 -16.32 3.86 -4.19
CA MET A 111 -16.98 2.56 -4.45
C MET A 111 -16.01 1.54 -5.04
N GLN A 112 -15.23 1.94 -6.03
CA GLN A 112 -14.23 1.12 -6.69
C GLN A 112 -13.10 0.72 -5.73
N LEU A 113 -12.54 1.68 -5.01
CA LEU A 113 -11.51 1.42 -4.00
C LEU A 113 -12.03 0.49 -2.89
N ALA A 114 -13.24 0.76 -2.37
CA ALA A 114 -13.85 -0.08 -1.34
C ALA A 114 -14.08 -1.52 -1.80
N SER A 115 -14.38 -1.76 -3.08
CA SER A 115 -14.59 -3.11 -3.63
C SER A 115 -13.28 -3.88 -3.81
N SER A 116 -12.22 -3.20 -4.24
CA SER A 116 -10.95 -3.82 -4.65
C SER A 116 -9.89 -3.82 -3.56
N LEU A 117 -9.89 -2.87 -2.61
CA LEU A 117 -8.86 -2.75 -1.59
C LEU A 117 -8.69 -4.03 -0.76
N ARG A 118 -7.46 -4.55 -0.73
CA ARG A 118 -7.08 -5.71 0.09
C ARG A 118 -6.44 -5.28 1.41
N GLY A 119 -5.56 -4.31 1.37
CA GLY A 119 -4.92 -3.76 2.56
C GLY A 119 -4.03 -2.58 2.24
N ILE A 120 -3.63 -1.86 3.28
CA ILE A 120 -2.63 -0.79 3.23
C ILE A 120 -1.64 -1.06 4.35
N ILE A 121 -0.36 -0.91 4.04
CA ILE A 121 0.72 -1.01 5.02
C ILE A 121 1.47 0.32 5.01
N SER A 122 1.40 1.06 6.12
CA SER A 122 2.23 2.23 6.34
C SER A 122 3.48 1.84 7.11
N GLN A 123 4.62 2.42 6.77
CA GLN A 123 5.91 2.02 7.31
C GLN A 123 6.70 3.22 7.79
N ARG A 124 7.39 3.06 8.93
CA ARG A 124 8.29 4.07 9.49
C ARG A 124 9.53 3.40 10.05
N LEU A 125 10.69 3.90 9.69
CA LEU A 125 11.95 3.44 10.27
C LEU A 125 12.30 4.28 11.50
N VAL A 126 12.38 3.64 12.66
CA VAL A 126 12.70 4.27 13.94
C VAL A 126 14.06 3.77 14.45
N PRO A 127 14.87 4.64 15.13
CA PRO A 127 16.15 4.24 15.68
C PRO A 127 16.01 3.09 16.68
N ALA A 128 16.87 2.09 16.58
CA ALA A 128 16.91 0.97 17.52
C ALA A 128 17.52 1.41 18.86
N TYR A 129 16.96 0.90 19.98
CA TYR A 129 17.49 1.14 21.32
C TYR A 129 18.72 0.27 21.58
N LEU A 130 19.81 0.87 22.07
CA LEU A 130 21.06 0.19 22.41
C LEU A 130 21.77 -0.54 21.26
N SER A 131 21.40 -0.28 20.01
CA SER A 131 22.07 -0.85 18.84
C SER A 131 22.18 0.17 17.71
N THR A 132 23.13 -0.05 16.80
CA THR A 132 23.23 0.74 15.56
C THR A 132 22.19 0.23 14.56
N GLY A 133 21.39 1.14 13.98
CA GLY A 133 20.43 0.78 12.94
C GLY A 133 19.03 1.29 13.21
N ARG A 134 18.10 0.82 12.42
CA ARG A 134 16.68 1.19 12.49
C ARG A 134 15.80 -0.05 12.52
N LEU A 135 14.67 0.06 13.19
CA LEU A 135 13.62 -0.95 13.21
C LEU A 135 12.41 -0.45 12.43
N LEU A 136 11.71 -1.38 11.84
CA LEU A 136 10.46 -1.10 11.16
C LEU A 136 9.34 -0.99 12.20
N ALA A 137 8.74 0.19 12.32
CA ALA A 137 7.40 0.38 12.86
C ALA A 137 6.41 0.38 11.70
N TYR A 138 5.26 -0.23 11.87
CA TYR A 138 4.29 -0.39 10.79
C TYR A 138 2.85 -0.30 11.29
N GLU A 139 2.01 0.13 10.39
CA GLU A 139 0.57 0.12 10.51
C GLU A 139 0.00 -0.79 9.42
N VAL A 140 -1.01 -1.60 9.75
CA VAL A 140 -1.68 -2.49 8.81
C VAL A 140 -3.18 -2.27 8.88
N LEU A 141 -3.76 -1.88 7.77
CA LEU A 141 -5.19 -1.83 7.53
C LEU A 141 -5.57 -2.97 6.59
N MET A 142 -6.55 -3.79 6.97
CA MET A 142 -7.09 -4.84 6.11
C MET A 142 -8.42 -4.41 5.53
N GLY A 143 -8.67 -4.74 4.26
CA GLY A 143 -9.91 -4.44 3.54
C GLY A 143 -11.10 -5.27 4.04
N SER A 144 -11.40 -5.22 5.34
CA SER A 144 -12.56 -5.87 5.95
C SER A 144 -13.89 -5.23 5.50
N THR A 145 -14.99 -5.91 5.70
CA THR A 145 -16.33 -5.41 5.37
C THR A 145 -16.62 -4.06 6.03
N ALA A 146 -16.19 -3.89 7.29
CA ALA A 146 -16.36 -2.64 8.03
C ALA A 146 -15.53 -1.50 7.42
N ILE A 147 -14.26 -1.74 7.11
CA ILE A 147 -13.38 -0.75 6.46
C ILE A 147 -13.92 -0.37 5.08
N ARG A 148 -14.32 -1.33 4.26
CA ARG A 148 -14.92 -1.07 2.94
C ARG A 148 -16.17 -0.21 3.04
N ARG A 149 -17.01 -0.46 4.05
CA ARG A 149 -18.19 0.35 4.32
C ARG A 149 -17.82 1.79 4.69
N CYS A 150 -16.84 2.00 5.57
CA CYS A 150 -16.36 3.33 5.94
C CYS A 150 -15.84 4.11 4.72
N ILE A 151 -15.07 3.48 3.84
CA ILE A 151 -14.57 4.11 2.61
C ILE A 151 -15.75 4.51 1.71
N LYS A 152 -16.70 3.60 1.50
CA LYS A 152 -17.87 3.81 0.63
C LYS A 152 -18.78 4.93 1.12
N GLU A 153 -19.00 5.02 2.45
CA GLU A 153 -19.89 6.00 3.10
C GLU A 153 -19.19 7.33 3.43
N ASP A 154 -17.92 7.52 3.03
CA ASP A 154 -17.08 8.67 3.37
C ASP A 154 -16.90 8.91 4.88
N LYS A 155 -16.86 7.82 5.66
CA LYS A 155 -16.64 7.82 7.10
C LYS A 155 -15.22 7.38 7.43
N THR A 156 -14.26 7.93 6.70
CA THR A 156 -12.86 7.53 6.81
C THR A 156 -12.23 7.86 8.16
N ASP A 157 -12.79 8.83 8.91
CA ASP A 157 -12.46 9.16 10.29
C ASP A 157 -12.65 7.98 11.27
N GLN A 158 -13.55 7.04 10.97
CA GLN A 158 -13.82 5.86 11.79
C GLN A 158 -12.80 4.73 11.57
N ILE A 159 -11.97 4.82 10.55
CA ILE A 159 -10.99 3.76 10.18
C ILE A 159 -10.04 3.48 11.35
N ILE A 160 -9.49 4.51 11.97
CA ILE A 160 -8.52 4.37 13.08
C ILE A 160 -9.13 3.58 14.24
N SER A 161 -10.37 3.94 14.67
CA SER A 161 -11.06 3.24 15.77
C SER A 161 -11.37 1.77 15.42
N LEU A 162 -11.70 1.48 14.17
CA LEU A 162 -11.89 0.11 13.71
C LEU A 162 -10.58 -0.68 13.72
N MET A 163 -9.47 -0.09 13.27
CA MET A 163 -8.16 -0.73 13.31
C MET A 163 -7.74 -1.08 14.74
N GLN A 164 -7.93 -0.15 15.69
CA GLN A 164 -7.58 -0.35 17.10
C GLN A 164 -8.26 -1.59 17.71
N THR A 165 -9.47 -1.90 17.27
CA THR A 165 -10.28 -3.00 17.81
C THR A 165 -10.24 -4.29 17.00
N SER A 166 -9.61 -4.27 15.81
CA SER A 166 -9.61 -5.42 14.87
C SER A 166 -8.25 -6.11 14.75
N ARG A 167 -7.53 -6.21 15.87
CA ARG A 167 -6.20 -6.86 15.91
C ARG A 167 -6.25 -8.34 15.53
N GLN A 168 -7.31 -9.05 15.90
CA GLN A 168 -7.52 -10.45 15.52
C GLN A 168 -7.65 -10.65 14.00
N ASP A 169 -8.02 -9.60 13.26
CA ASP A 169 -8.12 -9.59 11.81
C ASP A 169 -6.80 -9.19 11.13
N GLY A 170 -5.70 -9.07 11.89
CA GLY A 170 -4.38 -8.70 11.41
C GLY A 170 -4.17 -7.18 11.27
N MET A 171 -5.07 -6.35 11.81
CA MET A 171 -4.90 -4.89 11.82
C MET A 171 -4.07 -4.45 13.02
N ILE A 172 -3.27 -3.40 12.83
CA ILE A 172 -2.50 -2.74 13.89
C ILE A 172 -2.32 -1.28 13.51
N THR A 173 -2.50 -0.37 14.48
CA THR A 173 -2.18 1.04 14.26
C THR A 173 -0.69 1.30 14.48
N MET A 174 -0.18 2.42 13.95
CA MET A 174 1.22 2.83 14.16
C MET A 174 1.54 2.96 15.65
N ASP A 175 0.62 3.56 16.43
CA ASP A 175 0.82 3.76 17.87
C ASP A 175 0.89 2.43 18.64
N GLN A 176 0.03 1.47 18.32
CA GLN A 176 0.10 0.13 18.91
C GLN A 176 1.42 -0.58 18.59
N CYS A 177 1.91 -0.45 17.35
CA CYS A 177 3.19 -1.02 16.96
C CYS A 177 4.37 -0.35 17.71
N LEU A 178 4.35 0.98 17.81
CA LEU A 178 5.36 1.74 18.56
C LEU A 178 5.35 1.38 20.05
N GLU A 179 4.17 1.28 20.66
CA GLU A 179 4.02 0.85 22.05
C GLU A 179 4.65 -0.54 22.29
N GLU A 180 4.37 -1.50 21.41
CA GLU A 180 4.98 -2.84 21.49
C GLU A 180 6.50 -2.80 21.39
N LEU A 181 7.03 -1.97 20.50
CA LEU A 181 8.48 -1.81 20.34
C LEU A 181 9.11 -1.18 21.59
N VAL A 182 8.43 -0.23 22.25
CA VAL A 182 8.88 0.37 23.52
C VAL A 182 8.84 -0.64 24.66
N ILE A 183 7.71 -1.33 24.84
CA ILE A 183 7.54 -2.37 25.87
C ILE A 183 8.60 -3.48 25.72
N ALA A 184 8.86 -3.88 24.48
CA ALA A 184 9.91 -4.87 24.15
C ALA A 184 11.35 -4.31 24.27
N ARG A 185 11.52 -3.05 24.67
CA ARG A 185 12.81 -2.33 24.74
C ARG A 185 13.60 -2.34 23.44
N LYS A 186 12.93 -2.38 22.33
CA LYS A 186 13.52 -2.35 21.00
C LYS A 186 13.80 -0.92 20.53
N ILE A 187 12.96 0.03 20.95
CA ILE A 187 13.14 1.48 20.75
C ILE A 187 13.05 2.22 22.08
N ALA A 188 13.64 3.42 22.17
CA ALA A 188 13.51 4.27 23.34
C ALA A 188 12.09 4.85 23.45
N TYR A 189 11.64 5.14 24.67
CA TYR A 189 10.32 5.75 24.90
C TYR A 189 10.17 7.07 24.13
N ASP A 190 11.18 7.95 24.18
CA ASP A 190 11.15 9.24 23.50
C ASP A 190 11.00 9.09 21.97
N GLU A 191 11.62 8.06 21.38
CA GLU A 191 11.47 7.77 19.95
C GLU A 191 10.07 7.22 19.64
N GLY A 192 9.50 6.39 20.51
CA GLY A 192 8.11 5.94 20.41
C GLY A 192 7.14 7.13 20.45
N TYR A 193 7.26 7.97 21.48
CA TYR A 193 6.41 9.16 21.67
C TYR A 193 6.53 10.18 20.53
N LYS A 194 7.76 10.43 20.05
CA LYS A 194 8.02 11.35 18.94
C LYS A 194 7.33 10.93 17.65
N ASN A 195 7.26 9.62 17.41
CA ASN A 195 6.72 9.03 16.20
C ASN A 195 5.24 8.62 16.31
N ALA A 196 4.63 8.70 17.50
CA ALA A 196 3.23 8.44 17.72
C ALA A 196 2.34 9.51 17.07
N GLU A 197 1.16 9.09 16.61
CA GLU A 197 0.14 9.96 16.04
C GLU A 197 -0.72 10.58 17.14
N ASP A 198 -1.14 9.79 18.14
CA ASP A 198 -1.82 10.29 19.35
C ASP A 198 -0.80 10.47 20.48
N LYS A 199 -0.57 11.72 20.86
CA LYS A 199 0.40 12.14 21.90
C LYS A 199 -0.27 12.39 23.24
N LYS A 200 -1.32 11.65 23.56
CA LYS A 200 -1.98 11.74 24.87
C LYS A 200 -1.29 10.91 25.93
#